data_42e26cc83e84d6d6248a7367e3e9362a
#
_entry.id   42e26cc83e84d6d6248a7367e3e9362a
#
_cell.length_a   1.000
_cell.length_b   1.000
_cell.length_c   1.000
_cell.angle_alpha   90.00
_cell.angle_beta   90.00
_cell.angle_gamma   90.00
#
_symmetry.space_group_name_H-M   'P 1'
#
loop_
_entity.id
_entity.type
_entity.pdbx_description
1 polymer ?
#
loop_
_entity_poly.entity_id
_entity_poly.type
_entity_poly.pdbx_seq_one_letter_code
_entity_poly.pdbx_strand_id
1 'polypeptide(L)'
;SDCEILLPLYKEYGTDMFAMLDAEFACILYDGDTGEYIAARDPIGIRPLYYGYDEKGVILFASEAKNLVGLTDKIMPFPPGYYYKNGSFTCYCDITKSEHICRDDLETVCRNIYDLLIEGVKKRLVADAKVGFLLSGGLDSSLVCAIAAKESRKPIRTFAIGMREDAIDLKYAKQTAEYIGSEHTEIYMTPEEVIDTLEEVIHVLGTYDITTIRASVGMYLVCRAIHEQTDIRVLLTGEISDELFGYKYTDFAPGPE
;
A
#
# COMPACT_ATOMS: atom_id res chain seq x y z
N SER A 1 20.36 -3.79 2.83
CA SER A 1 18.92 -4.10 2.75
C SER A 1 18.19 -3.43 3.90
N ASP A 2 17.00 -2.93 3.63
CA ASP A 2 16.08 -2.35 4.64
C ASP A 2 15.71 -3.37 5.74
N CYS A 3 15.74 -4.66 5.42
CA CYS A 3 15.50 -5.72 6.39
C CYS A 3 16.63 -5.92 7.42
N GLU A 4 17.81 -5.33 7.23
CA GLU A 4 18.94 -5.51 8.16
C GLU A 4 18.65 -5.03 9.58
N ILE A 5 17.79 -4.01 9.71
CA ILE A 5 17.43 -3.45 11.01
C ILE A 5 16.62 -4.42 11.89
N LEU A 6 15.88 -5.36 11.28
CA LEU A 6 14.96 -6.23 12.02
C LEU A 6 15.66 -7.08 13.07
N LEU A 7 16.79 -7.70 12.73
CA LEU A 7 17.51 -8.56 13.67
C LEU A 7 18.14 -7.79 14.85
N PRO A 8 18.82 -6.65 14.65
CA PRO A 8 19.27 -5.81 15.75
C PRO A 8 18.14 -5.33 16.66
N LEU A 9 17.04 -4.84 16.08
CA LEU A 9 15.88 -4.39 16.86
C LEU A 9 15.26 -5.54 17.66
N TYR A 10 15.12 -6.71 17.06
CA TYR A 10 14.59 -7.87 17.77
C TYR A 10 15.46 -8.30 18.95
N LYS A 11 16.78 -8.25 18.78
CA LYS A 11 17.73 -8.60 19.86
C LYS A 11 17.67 -7.63 21.02
N GLU A 12 17.39 -6.35 20.75
CA GLU A 12 17.37 -5.30 21.78
C GLU A 12 16.00 -5.15 22.43
N TYR A 13 14.93 -5.17 21.63
CA TYR A 13 13.57 -4.83 22.07
C TYR A 13 12.59 -6.01 22.02
N GLY A 14 13.00 -7.17 21.53
CA GLY A 14 12.09 -8.30 21.34
C GLY A 14 10.92 -7.96 20.43
N THR A 15 9.70 -8.34 20.83
CA THR A 15 8.48 -8.06 20.05
C THR A 15 8.04 -6.60 20.08
N ASP A 16 8.53 -5.79 21.01
CA ASP A 16 8.20 -4.35 21.11
C ASP A 16 8.73 -3.59 19.89
N MET A 17 9.72 -4.14 19.18
CA MET A 17 10.24 -3.56 17.95
C MET A 17 9.17 -3.29 16.90
N PHE A 18 8.11 -4.10 16.82
CA PHE A 18 7.08 -3.93 15.79
C PHE A 18 6.33 -2.61 15.88
N ALA A 19 6.13 -2.08 17.09
CA ALA A 19 5.55 -0.76 17.30
C ALA A 19 6.50 0.41 16.95
N MET A 20 7.79 0.14 16.77
CA MET A 20 8.81 1.13 16.44
C MET A 20 9.04 1.25 14.92
N LEU A 21 8.53 0.31 14.12
CA LEU A 21 8.74 0.28 12.68
C LEU A 21 7.79 1.23 11.95
N ASP A 22 8.35 2.22 11.25
CA ASP A 22 7.63 3.00 10.23
C ASP A 22 7.87 2.33 8.86
N ALA A 23 7.18 1.23 8.62
CA ALA A 23 7.42 0.37 7.47
C ALA A 23 6.17 -0.39 7.01
N GLU A 24 6.18 -0.77 5.74
CA GLU A 24 5.21 -1.67 5.13
C GLU A 24 5.80 -3.07 5.14
N PHE A 25 5.31 -3.96 5.99
CA PHE A 25 5.93 -5.26 6.14
C PHE A 25 4.95 -6.42 6.40
N ALA A 26 5.36 -7.58 5.92
CA ALA A 26 4.94 -8.89 6.39
C ALA A 26 6.20 -9.72 6.53
N CYS A 27 6.51 -10.17 7.73
CA CYS A 27 7.79 -10.85 7.99
C CYS A 27 7.60 -12.09 8.86
N ILE A 28 8.54 -13.02 8.70
CA ILE A 28 8.73 -14.15 9.58
C ILE A 28 10.17 -14.12 10.05
N LEU A 29 10.38 -13.98 11.35
CA LEU A 29 11.67 -14.07 12.00
C LEU A 29 11.82 -15.48 12.59
N TYR A 30 12.92 -16.15 12.27
CA TYR A 30 13.25 -17.46 12.82
C TYR A 30 14.54 -17.37 13.62
N ASP A 31 14.48 -17.83 14.87
CA ASP A 31 15.63 -17.94 15.73
C ASP A 31 16.18 -19.37 15.62
N GLY A 32 17.34 -19.51 14.99
CA GLY A 32 18.00 -20.80 14.77
C GLY A 32 18.56 -21.45 16.05
N ASP A 33 18.78 -20.68 17.12
CA ASP A 33 19.33 -21.18 18.38
C ASP A 33 18.23 -21.78 19.26
N THR A 34 17.05 -21.15 19.28
CA THR A 34 15.92 -21.58 20.08
C THR A 34 14.88 -22.39 19.30
N GLY A 35 14.90 -22.31 17.97
CA GLY A 35 13.87 -22.87 17.10
C GLY A 35 12.54 -22.10 17.13
N GLU A 36 12.49 -20.96 17.80
CA GLU A 36 11.30 -20.11 17.84
C GLU A 36 11.14 -19.32 16.54
N TYR A 37 9.91 -19.01 16.19
CA TYR A 37 9.60 -18.10 15.10
C TYR A 37 8.52 -17.12 15.49
N ILE A 38 8.53 -15.97 14.82
CA ILE A 38 7.54 -14.90 14.97
C ILE A 38 7.12 -14.49 13.58
N ALA A 39 5.81 -14.46 13.32
CA ALA A 39 5.25 -13.84 12.13
C ALA A 39 4.61 -12.52 12.52
N ALA A 40 4.77 -11.46 11.72
CA ALA A 40 4.17 -10.17 12.00
C ALA A 40 3.77 -9.44 10.71
N ARG A 41 2.75 -8.60 10.81
CA ARG A 41 2.23 -7.81 9.70
C ARG A 41 2.07 -6.35 10.13
N ASP A 42 2.36 -5.42 9.21
CA ASP A 42 2.27 -3.98 9.45
C ASP A 42 0.87 -3.53 9.94
N PRO A 43 0.76 -2.35 10.61
CA PRO A 43 -0.48 -1.90 11.23
C PRO A 43 -1.67 -1.71 10.28
N ILE A 44 -1.40 -1.43 9.00
CA ILE A 44 -2.43 -1.20 7.98
C ILE A 44 -2.69 -2.50 7.19
N GLY A 45 -1.69 -3.40 7.15
CA GLY A 45 -1.75 -4.63 6.35
C GLY A 45 -1.45 -4.38 4.87
N ILE A 46 -0.59 -3.41 4.57
CA ILE A 46 -0.19 -3.08 3.21
C ILE A 46 0.47 -4.29 2.54
N ARG A 47 1.37 -4.97 3.26
CA ARG A 47 1.93 -6.22 2.74
C ARG A 47 0.99 -7.38 3.03
N PRO A 48 0.65 -8.20 1.99
CA PRO A 48 -0.24 -9.34 2.18
C PRO A 48 0.45 -10.43 3.00
N LEU A 49 -0.32 -11.01 3.92
CA LEU A 49 0.06 -12.21 4.66
C LEU A 49 -1.22 -12.99 4.98
N TYR A 50 -1.18 -14.28 4.71
CA TYR A 50 -2.25 -15.23 4.99
C TYR A 50 -1.75 -16.35 5.87
N TYR A 51 -2.66 -17.00 6.59
CA TYR A 51 -2.34 -18.17 7.40
C TYR A 51 -3.47 -19.20 7.36
N GLY A 52 -3.13 -20.40 7.75
CA GLY A 52 -4.05 -21.51 7.98
C GLY A 52 -3.38 -22.55 8.85
N TYR A 53 -4.10 -23.62 9.16
CA TYR A 53 -3.58 -24.74 9.94
C TYR A 53 -3.70 -26.02 9.13
N ASP A 54 -2.65 -26.82 9.12
CA ASP A 54 -2.71 -28.15 8.52
C ASP A 54 -3.53 -29.14 9.35
N GLU A 55 -3.71 -30.36 8.87
CA GLU A 55 -4.43 -31.44 9.56
C GLU A 55 -3.86 -31.79 10.93
N LYS A 56 -2.59 -31.43 11.20
CA LYS A 56 -1.90 -31.65 12.47
C LYS A 56 -1.96 -30.46 13.40
N GLY A 57 -2.61 -29.37 12.97
CA GLY A 57 -2.70 -28.13 13.73
C GLY A 57 -1.42 -27.26 13.65
N VAL A 58 -0.53 -27.53 12.70
CA VAL A 58 0.64 -26.69 12.45
C VAL A 58 0.22 -25.48 11.65
N ILE A 59 0.61 -24.28 12.09
CA ILE A 59 0.30 -23.04 11.37
C ILE A 59 1.18 -22.92 10.12
N LEU A 60 0.57 -22.49 9.03
CA LEU A 60 1.20 -22.22 7.75
C LEU A 60 1.03 -20.75 7.41
N PHE A 61 2.03 -20.15 6.78
CA PHE A 61 1.98 -18.76 6.33
C PHE A 61 2.29 -18.67 4.84
N ALA A 62 1.65 -17.71 4.16
CA ALA A 62 1.95 -17.39 2.77
C ALA A 62 1.64 -15.92 2.48
N SER A 63 2.38 -15.33 1.53
CA SER A 63 2.09 -13.99 1.03
C SER A 63 0.84 -13.94 0.16
N GLU A 64 0.44 -15.08 -0.42
CA GLU A 64 -0.74 -15.19 -1.28
C GLU A 64 -1.62 -16.36 -0.84
N ALA A 65 -2.93 -16.14 -0.74
CA ALA A 65 -3.90 -17.14 -0.30
C ALA A 65 -3.84 -18.43 -1.15
N LYS A 66 -3.62 -18.30 -2.46
CA LYS A 66 -3.55 -19.44 -3.40
C LYS A 66 -2.47 -20.46 -3.03
N ASN A 67 -1.39 -20.02 -2.37
CA ASN A 67 -0.30 -20.90 -1.96
C ASN A 67 -0.64 -21.81 -0.75
N LEU A 68 -1.77 -21.53 -0.08
CA LEU A 68 -2.28 -22.35 1.02
C LEU A 68 -3.41 -23.31 0.59
N VAL A 69 -3.89 -23.20 -0.66
CA VAL A 69 -4.93 -24.08 -1.19
C VAL A 69 -4.44 -25.52 -1.23
N GLY A 70 -5.20 -26.44 -0.67
CA GLY A 70 -4.85 -27.85 -0.56
C GLY A 70 -3.90 -28.20 0.60
N LEU A 71 -3.41 -27.18 1.33
CA LEU A 71 -2.58 -27.39 2.54
C LEU A 71 -3.37 -27.15 3.82
N THR A 72 -4.47 -26.40 3.74
CA THR A 72 -5.35 -26.09 4.87
C THR A 72 -6.80 -25.98 4.40
N ASP A 73 -7.74 -26.34 5.24
CA ASP A 73 -9.17 -26.22 4.96
C ASP A 73 -9.67 -24.78 5.10
N LYS A 74 -8.99 -23.96 5.88
CA LYS A 74 -9.38 -22.57 6.13
C LYS A 74 -8.21 -21.63 5.99
N ILE A 75 -8.28 -20.79 4.95
CA ILE A 75 -7.30 -19.73 4.70
C ILE A 75 -7.85 -18.42 5.28
N MET A 76 -7.05 -17.76 6.08
CA MET A 76 -7.41 -16.51 6.74
C MET A 76 -6.36 -15.42 6.47
N PRO A 77 -6.77 -14.16 6.31
CA PRO A 77 -5.82 -13.06 6.28
C PRO A 77 -5.19 -12.91 7.68
N PHE A 78 -3.89 -12.70 7.72
CA PHE A 78 -3.20 -12.37 8.96
C PHE A 78 -3.62 -10.98 9.41
N PRO A 79 -4.07 -10.80 10.67
CA PRO A 79 -4.61 -9.52 11.11
C PRO A 79 -3.53 -8.42 11.09
N PRO A 80 -3.85 -7.23 10.52
CA PRO A 80 -2.96 -6.07 10.55
C PRO A 80 -2.64 -5.64 11.99
N GLY A 81 -1.41 -5.17 12.23
CA GLY A 81 -0.99 -4.71 13.56
C GLY A 81 -0.85 -5.82 14.60
N TYR A 82 -0.71 -7.06 14.13
CA TYR A 82 -0.51 -8.22 15.01
C TYR A 82 0.82 -8.91 14.73
N TYR A 83 1.32 -9.58 15.75
CA TYR A 83 2.30 -10.64 15.59
C TYR A 83 1.78 -11.96 16.16
N TYR A 84 2.28 -13.07 15.61
CA TYR A 84 2.06 -14.42 16.09
C TYR A 84 3.35 -14.96 16.68
N LYS A 85 3.29 -15.42 17.94
CA LYS A 85 4.40 -16.09 18.63
C LYS A 85 3.85 -17.15 19.57
N ASN A 86 4.48 -18.32 19.63
CA ASN A 86 4.16 -19.39 20.59
C ASN A 86 2.67 -19.76 20.64
N GLY A 87 2.03 -19.89 19.46
CA GLY A 87 0.65 -20.32 19.36
C GLY A 87 -0.40 -19.21 19.56
N SER A 88 0.01 -17.97 19.73
CA SER A 88 -0.89 -16.85 20.06
C SER A 88 -0.68 -15.64 19.18
N PHE A 89 -1.80 -14.99 18.81
CA PHE A 89 -1.80 -13.68 18.18
C PHE A 89 -1.81 -12.59 19.25
N THR A 90 -0.94 -11.60 19.11
CA THR A 90 -0.87 -10.43 19.99
C THR A 90 -0.97 -9.16 19.16
N CYS A 91 -1.90 -8.26 19.50
CA CYS A 91 -2.02 -6.95 18.90
C CYS A 91 -0.91 -6.04 19.45
N TYR A 92 -0.12 -5.43 18.57
CA TYR A 92 0.87 -4.43 18.94
C TYR A 92 0.48 -3.01 18.50
N CYS A 93 -0.42 -2.90 17.51
CA CYS A 93 -0.93 -1.62 17.04
C CYS A 93 -2.32 -1.81 16.42
N ASP A 94 -3.32 -1.13 16.97
CA ASP A 94 -4.69 -1.12 16.46
C ASP A 94 -5.05 0.32 16.04
N ILE A 95 -4.91 0.61 14.76
CA ILE A 95 -5.19 1.95 14.20
C ILE A 95 -6.67 2.35 14.29
N THR A 96 -7.56 1.40 14.54
CA THR A 96 -9.01 1.67 14.68
C THR A 96 -9.37 2.18 16.06
N LYS A 97 -8.46 2.04 17.03
CA LYS A 97 -8.63 2.53 18.39
C LYS A 97 -7.90 3.85 18.58
N SER A 98 -8.65 4.93 18.66
CA SER A 98 -8.12 6.23 19.04
C SER A 98 -8.21 6.40 20.56
N GLU A 99 -7.07 6.47 21.22
CA GLU A 99 -7.01 6.81 22.66
C GLU A 99 -7.17 8.30 22.92
N HIS A 100 -6.90 9.13 21.91
CA HIS A 100 -6.93 10.57 22.01
C HIS A 100 -7.75 11.21 20.88
N ILE A 101 -8.77 11.97 21.25
CA ILE A 101 -9.48 12.84 20.33
C ILE A 101 -8.71 14.17 20.26
N CYS A 102 -8.25 14.53 19.06
CA CYS A 102 -7.64 15.83 18.81
C CYS A 102 -8.64 16.95 19.12
N ARG A 103 -8.20 17.95 19.89
CA ARG A 103 -9.00 19.12 20.27
C ARG A 103 -8.34 20.43 19.84
N ASP A 104 -7.35 20.33 18.98
CA ASP A 104 -6.67 21.51 18.45
C ASP A 104 -7.60 22.30 17.54
N ASP A 105 -7.30 23.58 17.32
CA ASP A 105 -8.01 24.38 16.35
C ASP A 105 -7.72 23.91 14.91
N LEU A 106 -8.60 24.28 13.98
CA LEU A 106 -8.54 23.84 12.59
C LEU A 106 -7.20 24.21 11.93
N GLU A 107 -6.65 25.39 12.22
CA GLU A 107 -5.40 25.84 11.63
C GLU A 107 -4.22 24.96 12.07
N THR A 108 -4.16 24.61 13.34
CA THR A 108 -3.17 23.70 13.89
C THR A 108 -3.30 22.29 13.31
N VAL A 109 -4.52 21.76 13.20
CA VAL A 109 -4.76 20.44 12.58
C VAL A 109 -4.32 20.44 11.12
N CYS A 110 -4.70 21.44 10.34
CA CYS A 110 -4.31 21.53 8.92
C CYS A 110 -2.78 21.63 8.77
N ARG A 111 -2.11 22.36 9.63
CA ARG A 111 -0.64 22.48 9.63
C ARG A 111 0.03 21.14 9.94
N ASN A 112 -0.45 20.45 10.96
CA ASN A 112 0.08 19.14 11.35
C ASN A 112 -0.10 18.10 10.22
N ILE A 113 -1.28 18.06 9.58
CA ILE A 113 -1.51 17.19 8.41
C ILE A 113 -0.55 17.55 7.28
N TYR A 114 -0.39 18.83 6.97
CA TYR A 114 0.52 19.31 5.93
C TYR A 114 1.97 18.86 6.19
N ASP A 115 2.46 19.05 7.40
CA ASP A 115 3.83 18.71 7.78
C ASP A 115 4.04 17.18 7.74
N LEU A 116 3.09 16.40 8.23
CA LEU A 116 3.14 14.93 8.20
C LEU A 116 3.12 14.38 6.77
N LEU A 117 2.31 14.95 5.87
CA LEU A 117 2.29 14.55 4.47
C LEU A 117 3.62 14.83 3.78
N ILE A 118 4.21 16.00 4.01
CA ILE A 118 5.52 16.34 3.45
C ILE A 118 6.58 15.36 3.97
N GLU A 119 6.61 15.11 5.27
CA GLU A 119 7.55 14.18 5.86
C GLU A 119 7.37 12.76 5.32
N GLY A 120 6.13 12.30 5.19
CA GLY A 120 5.77 11.00 4.64
C GLY A 120 6.26 10.82 3.19
N VAL A 121 6.07 11.83 2.33
CA VAL A 121 6.58 11.80 0.96
C VAL A 121 8.12 11.84 0.94
N LYS A 122 8.74 12.73 1.72
CA LYS A 122 10.22 12.83 1.82
C LYS A 122 10.88 11.51 2.18
N LYS A 123 10.35 10.81 3.18
CA LYS A 123 10.86 9.49 3.60
C LYS A 123 10.86 8.50 2.44
N ARG A 124 9.82 8.51 1.62
CA ARG A 124 9.65 7.58 0.48
C ARG A 124 10.43 7.96 -0.77
N LEU A 125 11.00 9.17 -0.83
CA LEU A 125 11.93 9.56 -1.88
C LEU A 125 13.34 9.00 -1.66
N VAL A 126 13.65 8.50 -0.47
CA VAL A 126 14.93 7.84 -0.17
C VAL A 126 14.85 6.40 -0.67
N ALA A 127 15.31 6.19 -1.89
CA ALA A 127 15.27 4.89 -2.56
C ALA A 127 16.53 4.66 -3.40
N ASP A 128 17.02 3.43 -3.43
CA ASP A 128 18.12 3.01 -4.32
C ASP A 128 17.62 2.76 -5.76
N ALA A 129 16.33 2.42 -5.90
CA ALA A 129 15.69 2.22 -7.19
C ALA A 129 15.09 3.53 -7.73
N LYS A 130 14.89 3.60 -9.04
CA LYS A 130 14.21 4.73 -9.66
C LYS A 130 12.74 4.75 -9.28
N VAL A 131 12.30 5.91 -8.81
CA VAL A 131 10.94 6.18 -8.37
C VAL A 131 10.15 6.87 -9.47
N GLY A 132 8.92 6.41 -9.68
CA GLY A 132 7.90 7.05 -10.51
C GLY A 132 6.66 7.34 -9.67
N PHE A 133 5.70 8.02 -10.26
CA PHE A 133 4.50 8.47 -9.57
C PHE A 133 3.26 8.19 -10.41
N LEU A 134 2.22 7.64 -9.80
CA LEU A 134 0.91 7.55 -10.43
C LEU A 134 0.15 8.85 -10.19
N LEU A 135 -0.33 9.45 -11.27
CA LEU A 135 -1.00 10.75 -11.26
C LEU A 135 -2.35 10.62 -11.97
N SER A 136 -3.42 10.46 -11.21
CA SER A 136 -4.79 10.37 -11.75
C SER A 136 -5.43 11.74 -12.00
N GLY A 137 -4.85 12.81 -11.48
CA GLY A 137 -5.45 14.15 -11.49
C GLY A 137 -6.45 14.40 -10.35
N GLY A 138 -6.71 13.40 -9.50
CA GLY A 138 -7.43 13.55 -8.23
C GLY A 138 -6.58 14.30 -7.20
N LEU A 139 -7.22 14.73 -6.10
CA LEU A 139 -6.56 15.52 -5.04
C LEU A 139 -5.33 14.79 -4.48
N ASP A 140 -5.49 13.53 -4.08
CA ASP A 140 -4.51 12.77 -3.33
C ASP A 140 -3.24 12.51 -4.14
N SER A 141 -3.39 11.96 -5.34
CA SER A 141 -2.27 11.72 -6.24
C SER A 141 -1.56 13.03 -6.66
N SER A 142 -2.34 14.09 -6.88
CA SER A 142 -1.80 15.40 -7.24
C SER A 142 -1.00 16.01 -6.10
N LEU A 143 -1.46 15.86 -4.85
CA LEU A 143 -0.78 16.36 -3.66
C LEU A 143 0.55 15.65 -3.43
N VAL A 144 0.56 14.31 -3.51
CA VAL A 144 1.79 13.51 -3.41
C VAL A 144 2.80 13.92 -4.49
N CYS A 145 2.36 14.04 -5.75
CA CYS A 145 3.21 14.46 -6.85
C CYS A 145 3.73 15.89 -6.68
N ALA A 146 2.90 16.83 -6.21
CA ALA A 146 3.30 18.22 -5.98
C ALA A 146 4.34 18.36 -4.86
N ILE A 147 4.18 17.59 -3.78
CA ILE A 147 5.19 17.54 -2.70
C ILE A 147 6.49 16.96 -3.25
N ALA A 148 6.41 15.81 -3.93
CA ALA A 148 7.58 15.15 -4.49
C ALA A 148 8.34 16.05 -5.49
N ALA A 149 7.62 16.79 -6.34
CA ALA A 149 8.22 17.73 -7.29
C ALA A 149 8.98 18.87 -6.60
N LYS A 150 8.45 19.39 -5.48
CA LYS A 150 9.13 20.43 -4.68
C LYS A 150 10.39 19.92 -3.99
N GLU A 151 10.38 18.68 -3.54
CA GLU A 151 11.49 18.06 -2.80
C GLU A 151 12.56 17.48 -3.74
N SER A 152 12.23 17.28 -5.01
CA SER A 152 13.12 16.70 -6.02
C SER A 152 13.95 17.78 -6.73
N ARG A 153 15.23 17.47 -6.97
CA ARG A 153 16.14 18.38 -7.74
C ARG A 153 15.93 18.31 -9.25
N LYS A 154 15.25 17.30 -9.74
CA LYS A 154 14.97 17.03 -11.16
C LYS A 154 13.48 16.83 -11.33
N PRO A 155 12.93 17.07 -12.54
CA PRO A 155 11.55 16.71 -12.82
C PRO A 155 11.25 15.26 -12.44
N ILE A 156 10.15 15.05 -11.72
CA ILE A 156 9.66 13.71 -11.39
C ILE A 156 8.99 13.08 -12.61
N ARG A 157 8.98 11.74 -12.68
CA ARG A 157 8.31 11.02 -13.76
C ARG A 157 6.94 10.58 -13.29
N THR A 158 5.90 11.06 -13.95
CA THR A 158 4.51 10.77 -13.62
C THR A 158 3.83 9.97 -14.72
N PHE A 159 2.90 9.11 -14.35
CA PHE A 159 2.17 8.21 -15.23
C PHE A 159 0.69 8.28 -14.94
N ALA A 160 -0.11 8.27 -16.00
CA ALA A 160 -1.56 8.14 -15.92
C ALA A 160 -2.04 7.13 -16.96
N ILE A 161 -3.18 6.48 -16.70
CA ILE A 161 -3.83 5.57 -17.62
C ILE A 161 -5.29 5.94 -17.79
N GLY A 162 -5.82 5.78 -18.99
CA GLY A 162 -7.22 5.99 -19.28
C GLY A 162 -7.63 5.44 -20.64
N MET A 163 -8.93 5.44 -20.90
CA MET A 163 -9.45 5.17 -22.24
C MET A 163 -9.10 6.33 -23.19
N ARG A 164 -9.01 6.08 -24.51
CA ARG A 164 -8.75 7.16 -25.48
C ARG A 164 -9.90 8.16 -25.59
N GLU A 165 -11.12 7.68 -25.41
CA GLU A 165 -12.33 8.47 -25.50
C GLU A 165 -12.80 8.83 -24.10
N ASP A 166 -13.17 10.10 -23.91
CA ASP A 166 -13.72 10.67 -22.66
C ASP A 166 -12.87 10.50 -21.40
N ALA A 167 -11.53 10.48 -21.54
CA ALA A 167 -10.61 10.35 -20.43
C ALA A 167 -10.51 11.66 -19.63
N ILE A 168 -11.51 11.96 -18.82
CA ILE A 168 -11.52 13.14 -17.92
C ILE A 168 -10.29 13.11 -16.99
N ASP A 169 -9.96 11.96 -16.46
CA ASP A 169 -8.85 11.79 -15.54
C ASP A 169 -7.50 12.12 -16.20
N LEU A 170 -7.26 11.69 -17.45
CA LEU A 170 -6.05 12.05 -18.19
C LEU A 170 -5.93 13.55 -18.41
N LYS A 171 -7.05 14.24 -18.64
CA LYS A 171 -7.05 15.70 -18.78
C LYS A 171 -6.57 16.39 -17.50
N TYR A 172 -7.07 15.98 -16.34
CA TYR A 172 -6.67 16.57 -15.06
C TYR A 172 -5.25 16.14 -14.66
N ALA A 173 -4.88 14.90 -14.93
CA ALA A 173 -3.51 14.43 -14.74
C ALA A 173 -2.51 15.27 -15.52
N LYS A 174 -2.79 15.54 -16.81
CA LYS A 174 -1.96 16.39 -17.67
C LYS A 174 -1.85 17.83 -17.15
N GLN A 175 -2.97 18.44 -16.75
CA GLN A 175 -2.95 19.78 -16.17
C GLN A 175 -2.09 19.87 -14.92
N THR A 176 -2.21 18.87 -14.03
CA THR A 176 -1.38 18.78 -12.83
C THR A 176 0.08 18.58 -13.18
N ALA A 177 0.39 17.69 -14.13
CA ALA A 177 1.75 17.43 -14.59
C ALA A 177 2.42 18.67 -15.16
N GLU A 178 1.71 19.45 -15.99
CA GLU A 178 2.18 20.73 -16.52
C GLU A 178 2.44 21.75 -15.40
N TYR A 179 1.54 21.82 -14.41
CA TYR A 179 1.68 22.74 -13.28
C TYR A 179 2.89 22.44 -12.41
N ILE A 180 3.15 21.16 -12.11
CA ILE A 180 4.29 20.76 -11.29
C ILE A 180 5.60 20.59 -12.08
N GLY A 181 5.55 20.66 -13.42
CA GLY A 181 6.71 20.50 -14.29
C GLY A 181 7.27 19.06 -14.32
N SER A 182 6.41 18.05 -14.25
CA SER A 182 6.83 16.66 -14.32
C SER A 182 7.03 16.15 -15.75
N GLU A 183 7.85 15.09 -15.90
CA GLU A 183 7.92 14.29 -17.12
C GLU A 183 6.74 13.31 -17.14
N HIS A 184 5.65 13.72 -17.79
CA HIS A 184 4.38 12.99 -17.79
C HIS A 184 4.24 12.04 -18.97
N THR A 185 3.77 10.81 -18.68
CA THR A 185 3.46 9.79 -19.69
C THR A 185 2.01 9.36 -19.55
N GLU A 186 1.22 9.55 -20.60
CA GLU A 186 -0.14 9.03 -20.71
C GLU A 186 -0.11 7.64 -21.34
N ILE A 187 -0.76 6.69 -20.69
CA ILE A 187 -0.94 5.31 -21.15
C ILE A 187 -2.40 5.15 -21.52
N TYR A 188 -2.64 4.58 -22.69
CA TYR A 188 -4.00 4.38 -23.17
C TYR A 188 -4.33 2.89 -23.16
N MET A 189 -5.54 2.58 -22.69
CA MET A 189 -6.08 1.22 -22.73
C MET A 189 -7.31 1.17 -23.63
N THR A 190 -7.60 -0.01 -24.17
CA THR A 190 -8.81 -0.28 -24.95
C THR A 190 -9.74 -1.21 -24.19
N PRO A 191 -11.06 -1.24 -24.52
CA PRO A 191 -11.99 -2.19 -23.94
C PRO A 191 -11.56 -3.64 -24.12
N GLU A 192 -10.97 -3.97 -25.27
CA GLU A 192 -10.47 -5.29 -25.57
C GLU A 192 -9.30 -5.67 -24.64
N GLU A 193 -8.31 -4.78 -24.48
CA GLU A 193 -7.19 -4.99 -23.54
C GLU A 193 -7.67 -5.20 -22.10
N VAL A 194 -8.68 -4.44 -21.66
CA VAL A 194 -9.29 -4.60 -20.33
C VAL A 194 -9.87 -6.01 -20.19
N ILE A 195 -10.63 -6.49 -21.18
CA ILE A 195 -11.26 -7.82 -21.14
C ILE A 195 -10.20 -8.92 -21.17
N ASP A 196 -9.24 -8.82 -22.08
CA ASP A 196 -8.18 -9.81 -22.25
C ASP A 196 -7.27 -9.96 -21.04
N THR A 197 -7.17 -8.89 -20.22
CA THR A 197 -6.33 -8.87 -19.02
C THR A 197 -7.03 -9.39 -17.75
N LEU A 198 -8.36 -9.55 -17.77
CA LEU A 198 -9.14 -9.91 -16.58
C LEU A 198 -8.69 -11.21 -15.91
N GLU A 199 -8.46 -12.27 -16.69
CA GLU A 199 -8.05 -13.56 -16.15
C GLU A 199 -6.70 -13.47 -15.42
N GLU A 200 -5.74 -12.74 -16.00
CA GLU A 200 -4.43 -12.52 -15.41
C GLU A 200 -4.52 -11.68 -14.13
N VAL A 201 -5.35 -10.62 -14.12
CA VAL A 201 -5.58 -9.79 -12.93
C VAL A 201 -6.20 -10.62 -11.80
N ILE A 202 -7.20 -11.45 -12.09
CA ILE A 202 -7.81 -12.36 -11.10
C ILE A 202 -6.75 -13.32 -10.53
N HIS A 203 -5.92 -13.88 -11.39
CA HIS A 203 -4.85 -14.79 -10.97
C HIS A 203 -3.80 -14.10 -10.09
N VAL A 204 -3.38 -12.90 -10.47
CA VAL A 204 -2.37 -12.11 -9.71
C VAL A 204 -2.93 -11.67 -8.36
N LEU A 205 -4.16 -11.18 -8.32
CA LEU A 205 -4.80 -10.72 -7.08
C LEU A 205 -5.22 -11.87 -6.16
N GLY A 206 -5.50 -13.05 -6.73
CA GLY A 206 -6.00 -14.19 -5.96
C GLY A 206 -7.38 -13.96 -5.35
N THR A 207 -8.21 -13.12 -5.96
CA THR A 207 -9.57 -12.79 -5.51
C THR A 207 -10.57 -12.85 -6.65
N TYR A 208 -11.84 -13.06 -6.32
CA TYR A 208 -12.98 -12.94 -7.23
C TYR A 208 -13.92 -11.78 -6.85
N ASP A 209 -13.48 -10.91 -5.94
CA ASP A 209 -14.24 -9.70 -5.61
C ASP A 209 -14.27 -8.74 -6.81
N ILE A 210 -15.48 -8.47 -7.29
CA ILE A 210 -15.68 -7.70 -8.53
C ILE A 210 -15.18 -6.26 -8.40
N THR A 211 -15.30 -5.65 -7.21
CA THR A 211 -14.89 -4.27 -6.98
C THR A 211 -13.37 -4.16 -7.04
N THR A 212 -12.68 -5.06 -6.35
CA THR A 212 -11.21 -5.14 -6.36
C THR A 212 -10.69 -5.41 -7.77
N ILE A 213 -11.25 -6.38 -8.50
CA ILE A 213 -10.82 -6.72 -9.86
C ILE A 213 -10.99 -5.51 -10.78
N ARG A 214 -12.17 -4.88 -10.78
CA ARG A 214 -12.47 -3.74 -11.64
C ARG A 214 -11.53 -2.56 -11.38
N ALA A 215 -11.25 -2.25 -10.13
CA ALA A 215 -10.32 -1.18 -9.77
C ALA A 215 -8.87 -1.52 -10.17
N SER A 216 -8.49 -2.80 -10.12
CA SER A 216 -7.11 -3.22 -10.33
C SER A 216 -6.71 -3.40 -11.79
N VAL A 217 -7.65 -3.53 -12.74
CA VAL A 217 -7.29 -3.71 -14.17
C VAL A 217 -6.48 -2.53 -14.69
N GLY A 218 -6.93 -1.30 -14.47
CA GLY A 218 -6.19 -0.10 -14.87
C GLY A 218 -4.82 -0.01 -14.19
N MET A 219 -4.77 -0.32 -12.88
CA MET A 219 -3.51 -0.36 -12.11
C MET A 219 -2.54 -1.41 -12.68
N TYR A 220 -3.02 -2.59 -13.02
CA TYR A 220 -2.21 -3.64 -13.64
C TYR A 220 -1.64 -3.20 -14.98
N LEU A 221 -2.48 -2.64 -15.86
CA LEU A 221 -2.09 -2.19 -17.18
C LEU A 221 -1.05 -1.04 -17.13
N VAL A 222 -1.22 -0.07 -16.23
CA VAL A 222 -0.24 1.01 -16.07
C VAL A 222 1.09 0.48 -15.51
N CYS A 223 1.05 -0.42 -14.53
CA CYS A 223 2.27 -1.04 -13.97
C CYS A 223 3.01 -1.87 -15.04
N ARG A 224 2.27 -2.65 -15.86
CA ARG A 224 2.84 -3.40 -16.99
C ARG A 224 3.54 -2.49 -17.99
N ALA A 225 2.86 -1.42 -18.42
CA ALA A 225 3.43 -0.46 -19.35
C ALA A 225 4.69 0.24 -18.81
N ILE A 226 4.67 0.63 -17.52
CA ILE A 226 5.84 1.24 -16.86
C ILE A 226 6.99 0.24 -16.80
N HIS A 227 6.72 -1.02 -16.45
CA HIS A 227 7.74 -2.07 -16.37
C HIS A 227 8.39 -2.35 -17.72
N GLU A 228 7.61 -2.39 -18.79
CA GLU A 228 8.09 -2.69 -20.14
C GLU A 228 8.85 -1.52 -20.78
N GLN A 229 8.41 -0.28 -20.50
CA GLN A 229 8.90 0.92 -21.19
C GLN A 229 9.95 1.69 -20.39
N THR A 230 10.17 1.36 -19.12
CA THR A 230 11.03 2.14 -18.23
C THR A 230 11.86 1.25 -17.30
N ASP A 231 12.82 1.90 -16.65
CA ASP A 231 13.64 1.31 -15.59
C ASP A 231 13.15 1.66 -14.17
N ILE A 232 11.95 2.21 -14.05
CA ILE A 232 11.31 2.49 -12.77
C ILE A 232 10.91 1.16 -12.10
N ARG A 233 11.14 1.08 -10.78
CA ARG A 233 10.84 -0.12 -9.97
C ARG A 233 10.03 0.19 -8.72
N VAL A 234 9.87 1.46 -8.39
CA VAL A 234 9.07 1.93 -7.25
C VAL A 234 8.07 2.97 -7.76
N LEU A 235 6.83 2.84 -7.33
CA LEU A 235 5.77 3.80 -7.64
C LEU A 235 5.20 4.36 -6.34
N LEU A 236 5.12 5.69 -6.25
CA LEU A 236 4.37 6.38 -5.22
C LEU A 236 2.97 6.68 -5.75
N THR A 237 1.98 6.46 -4.89
CA THR A 237 0.55 6.66 -5.18
C THR A 237 -0.10 7.51 -4.10
N GLY A 238 -1.34 7.94 -4.34
CA GLY A 238 -2.19 8.61 -3.35
C GLY A 238 -3.16 7.66 -2.63
N GLU A 239 -2.90 6.35 -2.66
CA GLU A 239 -3.76 5.35 -2.03
C GLU A 239 -3.87 5.55 -0.50
N ILE A 240 -4.94 5.01 0.09
CA ILE A 240 -5.28 5.06 1.52
C ILE A 240 -5.81 6.43 2.00
N SER A 241 -5.73 7.47 1.21
CA SER A 241 -6.24 8.79 1.63
C SER A 241 -7.72 8.76 1.98
N ASP A 242 -8.53 8.15 1.12
CA ASP A 242 -9.98 8.05 1.32
C ASP A 242 -10.34 7.18 2.52
N GLU A 243 -9.59 6.11 2.77
CA GLU A 243 -9.80 5.22 3.93
C GLU A 243 -9.47 5.93 5.26
N LEU A 244 -8.56 6.89 5.25
CA LEU A 244 -8.18 7.66 6.44
C LEU A 244 -9.06 8.89 6.66
N PHE A 245 -9.41 9.63 5.59
CA PHE A 245 -10.12 10.91 5.68
C PHE A 245 -11.62 10.78 5.37
N GLY A 246 -12.06 9.64 4.87
CA GLY A 246 -13.46 9.33 4.55
C GLY A 246 -13.85 9.62 3.11
N TYR A 247 -14.84 8.88 2.66
CA TYR A 247 -15.48 9.07 1.36
C TYR A 247 -16.68 9.98 1.49
N LYS A 248 -17.02 10.74 0.44
CA LYS A 248 -18.18 11.62 0.40
C LYS A 248 -19.49 10.92 0.82
N TYR A 249 -19.66 9.65 0.50
CA TYR A 249 -20.84 8.88 0.87
C TYR A 249 -20.86 8.43 2.33
N THR A 250 -19.71 8.41 3.02
CA THR A 250 -19.65 8.12 4.45
C THR A 250 -20.14 9.29 5.30
N ASP A 251 -20.19 10.51 4.75
CA ASP A 251 -20.72 11.71 5.45
C ASP A 251 -22.21 11.57 5.78
N PHE A 252 -22.90 10.66 5.11
CA PHE A 252 -24.31 10.39 5.36
C PHE A 252 -24.57 9.21 6.30
N ALA A 253 -23.51 8.54 6.77
CA ALA A 253 -23.64 7.46 7.71
C ALA A 253 -24.13 7.98 9.08
N PRO A 254 -25.14 7.32 9.71
CA PRO A 254 -25.67 7.77 11.00
C PRO A 254 -24.72 7.58 12.17
N GLY A 255 -23.63 6.85 11.98
CA GLY A 255 -22.59 6.57 12.97
C GLY A 255 -21.46 5.76 12.38
N PRO A 256 -20.41 5.50 13.14
CA PRO A 256 -19.21 4.77 12.69
C PRO A 256 -19.40 3.24 12.60
N GLU A 257 -20.60 2.73 12.85
CA GLU A 257 -20.96 1.30 12.82
C GLU A 257 -21.40 0.83 11.44
#